data_ca40a8b4eda66533e1795f9c445ab7f7
#
_entry.id   ca40a8b4eda66533e1795f9c445ab7f7
#
_cell.length_a   1.000
_cell.length_b   1.000
_cell.length_c   1.000
_cell.angle_alpha   90.00
_cell.angle_beta   90.00
_cell.angle_gamma   90.00
#
_symmetry.space_group_name_H-M   'P 1'
#
loop_
_entity.id
_entity.type
_entity.pdbx_description
1 polymer ?
#
loop_
_entity_poly.entity_id
_entity_poly.type
_entity_poly.pdbx_seq_one_letter_code
_entity_poly.pdbx_strand_id
1 'polypeptide(L)'
;MKKLINSLSLSVLLISLAFAGTDGTIRGKVTDIEGSPLPGANIYVPDVGVGAAADMDGNYIILNIPVGEYDVVVQMMGYQKQTMTEVGVVMDQTVWLNFKLPIAAVEGDEVEVLGTKPLVEKGSTSKKVTVSSEAIQSLPIRDLSEL
;
A
#
# COMPACT_ATOMS: atom_id res chain seq x y z
N MET A 1 42.94 35.07 8.30
CA MET A 1 42.04 34.88 7.16
C MET A 1 41.92 33.41 6.70
N LYS A 2 42.98 32.69 6.45
CA LYS A 2 42.92 31.27 6.00
C LYS A 2 42.16 30.34 6.99
N LYS A 3 42.33 30.50 8.30
CA LYS A 3 41.64 29.68 9.32
C LYS A 3 40.13 29.92 9.37
N LEU A 4 39.67 31.17 9.13
CA LEU A 4 38.24 31.52 9.06
C LEU A 4 37.57 30.94 7.80
N ILE A 5 38.28 30.95 6.67
CA ILE A 5 37.79 30.39 5.41
C ILE A 5 37.64 28.85 5.53
N ASN A 6 38.61 28.19 6.16
CA ASN A 6 38.52 26.74 6.41
C ASN A 6 37.38 26.34 7.37
N SER A 7 37.16 27.18 8.41
CA SER A 7 36.03 26.93 9.34
C SER A 7 34.67 27.13 8.67
N LEU A 8 34.54 28.13 7.82
CA LEU A 8 33.32 28.40 7.06
C LEU A 8 33.05 27.30 6.04
N SER A 9 34.10 26.84 5.34
CA SER A 9 33.99 25.73 4.37
C SER A 9 33.59 24.41 5.03
N LEU A 10 34.10 24.11 6.22
CA LEU A 10 33.75 22.90 6.97
C LEU A 10 32.30 22.98 7.49
N SER A 11 31.81 24.17 7.87
CA SER A 11 30.45 24.39 8.33
C SER A 11 29.43 24.19 7.19
N VAL A 12 29.73 24.62 5.97
CA VAL A 12 28.88 24.44 4.79
C VAL A 12 28.83 22.96 4.38
N LEU A 13 29.93 22.21 4.51
CA LEU A 13 30.01 20.79 4.21
C LEU A 13 29.14 19.94 5.16
N LEU A 14 29.05 20.32 6.42
CA LEU A 14 28.24 19.63 7.44
C LEU A 14 26.71 19.80 7.23
N ILE A 15 26.29 20.89 6.63
CA ILE A 15 24.86 21.18 6.38
C ILE A 15 24.32 20.32 5.23
N SER A 16 25.17 19.90 4.28
CA SER A 16 24.74 19.08 3.12
C SER A 16 24.43 17.62 3.47
N LEU A 17 24.79 17.12 4.65
CA LEU A 17 24.54 15.74 5.10
C LEU A 17 23.17 15.56 5.79
N ALA A 18 22.38 16.63 5.97
CA ALA A 18 21.12 16.59 6.72
C ALA A 18 19.88 16.22 5.87
N PHE A 19 20.02 16.04 4.57
CA PHE A 19 18.93 15.58 3.70
C PHE A 19 18.94 14.05 3.56
N ALA A 20 18.85 13.32 4.66
CA ALA A 20 18.45 11.91 4.61
C ALA A 20 16.97 11.91 4.27
N GLY A 21 16.60 11.43 3.07
CA GLY A 21 15.22 11.33 2.63
C GLY A 21 14.43 10.43 3.60
N THR A 22 13.24 10.86 3.95
CA THR A 22 12.30 10.12 4.80
C THR A 22 11.22 9.48 3.96
N ASP A 23 11.59 8.99 2.78
CA ASP A 23 10.66 8.58 1.75
C ASP A 23 10.56 7.05 1.67
N GLY A 24 9.39 6.57 1.28
CA GLY A 24 9.14 5.17 0.95
C GLY A 24 8.97 4.97 -0.55
N THR A 25 8.73 3.72 -0.92
CA THR A 25 8.55 3.28 -2.30
C THR A 25 7.29 2.44 -2.42
N ILE A 26 6.49 2.68 -3.47
CA ILE A 26 5.40 1.77 -3.87
C ILE A 26 5.81 1.10 -5.17
N ARG A 27 5.65 -0.22 -5.23
CA ARG A 27 5.88 -0.99 -6.45
C ARG A 27 4.87 -2.11 -6.57
N GLY A 28 4.70 -2.62 -7.79
CA GLY A 28 3.79 -3.73 -8.01
C GLY A 28 3.60 -4.01 -9.48
N LYS A 29 2.49 -4.67 -9.78
CA LYS A 29 2.11 -5.05 -11.13
C LYS A 29 0.66 -4.67 -11.43
N VAL A 30 0.42 -4.22 -12.65
CA VAL A 30 -0.92 -3.97 -13.17
C VAL A 30 -1.23 -5.02 -14.24
N THR A 31 -2.35 -5.70 -14.05
CA THR A 31 -2.84 -6.73 -14.98
C THR A 31 -4.33 -6.51 -15.28
N ASP A 32 -4.82 -7.14 -16.31
CA ASP A 32 -6.25 -7.32 -16.49
C ASP A 32 -6.81 -8.42 -15.57
N ILE A 33 -8.11 -8.69 -15.65
CA ILE A 33 -8.79 -9.75 -14.87
C ILE A 33 -8.32 -11.15 -15.26
N GLU A 34 -7.78 -11.34 -16.47
CA GLU A 34 -7.26 -12.61 -16.99
C GLU A 34 -5.80 -12.84 -16.57
N GLY A 35 -5.14 -11.81 -16.02
CA GLY A 35 -3.74 -11.83 -15.56
C GLY A 35 -2.75 -11.36 -16.61
N SER A 36 -3.21 -10.86 -17.78
CA SER A 36 -2.33 -10.29 -18.80
C SER A 36 -1.78 -8.94 -18.33
N PRO A 37 -0.49 -8.65 -18.53
CA PRO A 37 0.09 -7.37 -18.13
C PRO A 37 -0.52 -6.20 -18.90
N LEU A 38 -0.64 -5.05 -18.24
CA LEU A 38 -1.16 -3.83 -18.82
C LEU A 38 -0.07 -2.76 -18.96
N PRO A 39 0.75 -2.82 -20.02
CA PRO A 39 1.79 -1.82 -20.26
C PRO A 39 1.20 -0.44 -20.51
N GLY A 40 1.83 0.58 -19.94
CA GLY A 40 1.39 1.96 -20.08
C GLY A 40 0.22 2.35 -19.16
N ALA A 41 -0.24 1.46 -18.28
CA ALA A 41 -1.15 1.86 -17.20
C ALA A 41 -0.48 2.94 -16.36
N ASN A 42 -1.22 3.99 -16.00
CA ASN A 42 -0.74 5.10 -15.21
C ASN A 42 -1.15 4.92 -13.74
N ILE A 43 -0.18 4.87 -12.86
CA ILE A 43 -0.36 4.74 -11.41
C ILE A 43 0.13 6.03 -10.77
N TYR A 44 -0.67 6.66 -9.92
CA TYR A 44 -0.30 7.92 -9.30
C TYR A 44 -0.90 8.08 -7.90
N VAL A 45 -0.25 8.92 -7.10
CA VAL A 45 -0.67 9.33 -5.75
C VAL A 45 -1.07 10.81 -5.83
N PRO A 46 -2.38 11.12 -5.85
CA PRO A 46 -2.87 12.49 -6.07
C PRO A 46 -2.35 13.49 -5.03
N ASP A 47 -2.32 13.09 -3.77
CA ASP A 47 -1.96 13.96 -2.64
C ASP A 47 -0.50 14.46 -2.70
N VAL A 48 0.38 13.65 -3.28
CA VAL A 48 1.82 13.94 -3.41
C VAL A 48 2.17 14.41 -4.82
N GLY A 49 1.33 14.12 -5.80
CA GLY A 49 1.55 14.46 -7.20
C GLY A 49 2.65 13.64 -7.88
N VAL A 50 2.98 12.45 -7.35
CA VAL A 50 3.96 11.52 -7.94
C VAL A 50 3.27 10.33 -8.56
N GLY A 51 3.90 9.73 -9.57
CA GLY A 51 3.34 8.56 -10.25
C GLY A 51 4.35 7.88 -11.16
N ALA A 52 3.94 6.77 -11.75
CA ALA A 52 4.71 5.98 -12.70
C ALA A 52 3.79 5.34 -13.74
N ALA A 53 4.35 5.02 -14.89
CA ALA A 53 3.70 4.17 -15.89
C ALA A 53 4.21 2.73 -15.75
N ALA A 54 3.33 1.77 -16.00
CA ALA A 54 3.69 0.36 -16.04
C ALA A 54 4.55 0.04 -17.27
N ASP A 55 5.56 -0.80 -17.08
CA ASP A 55 6.44 -1.29 -18.13
C ASP A 55 5.76 -2.37 -19.01
N MET A 56 6.53 -2.97 -19.94
CA MET A 56 6.00 -3.99 -20.88
C MET A 56 5.46 -5.24 -20.20
N ASP A 57 5.95 -5.54 -18.99
CA ASP A 57 5.51 -6.67 -18.17
C ASP A 57 4.40 -6.26 -17.17
N GLY A 58 3.96 -5.01 -17.21
CA GLY A 58 2.99 -4.43 -16.31
C GLY A 58 3.54 -4.01 -14.96
N ASN A 59 4.87 -4.07 -14.72
CA ASN A 59 5.44 -3.67 -13.44
C ASN A 59 5.59 -2.15 -13.37
N TYR A 60 5.50 -1.61 -12.15
CA TYR A 60 5.70 -0.19 -11.90
C TYR A 60 6.44 0.06 -10.60
N ILE A 61 7.06 1.22 -10.48
CA ILE A 61 7.73 1.72 -9.27
C ILE A 61 7.46 3.20 -9.14
N ILE A 62 6.97 3.64 -7.97
CA ILE A 62 6.86 5.03 -7.57
C ILE A 62 7.83 5.26 -6.42
N LEU A 63 8.76 6.18 -6.61
CA LEU A 63 9.82 6.54 -5.67
C LEU A 63 9.50 7.84 -4.96
N ASN A 64 10.21 8.11 -3.85
CA ASN A 64 10.18 9.37 -3.13
C ASN A 64 8.78 9.77 -2.65
N ILE A 65 8.05 8.82 -2.07
CA ILE A 65 6.76 9.08 -1.46
C ILE A 65 7.00 9.35 0.03
N PRO A 66 6.63 10.53 0.56
CA PRO A 66 6.75 10.82 1.98
C PRO A 66 6.02 9.79 2.85
N VAL A 67 6.46 9.62 4.08
CA VAL A 67 5.78 8.75 5.05
C VAL A 67 4.37 9.27 5.32
N GLY A 68 3.38 8.39 5.22
CA GLY A 68 1.97 8.75 5.39
C GLY A 68 1.02 7.66 4.90
N GLU A 69 -0.27 7.96 4.92
CA GLU A 69 -1.32 7.15 4.32
C GLU A 69 -1.87 7.90 3.09
N TYR A 70 -1.97 7.22 1.97
CA TYR A 70 -2.31 7.82 0.68
C TYR A 70 -3.30 6.98 -0.11
N ASP A 71 -4.04 7.64 -0.97
CA ASP A 71 -4.81 6.99 -2.00
C ASP A 71 -3.94 6.78 -3.25
N VAL A 72 -3.92 5.56 -3.76
CA VAL A 72 -3.20 5.20 -4.96
C VAL A 72 -4.19 4.91 -6.08
N VAL A 73 -4.09 5.67 -7.13
CA VAL A 73 -5.00 5.60 -8.27
C VAL A 73 -4.30 4.95 -9.45
N VAL A 74 -4.98 4.01 -10.10
CA VAL A 74 -4.53 3.41 -11.36
C VAL A 74 -5.58 3.62 -12.44
N GLN A 75 -5.13 4.03 -13.61
CA GLN A 75 -5.99 4.22 -14.79
C GLN A 75 -5.30 3.78 -16.07
N MET A 76 -6.08 3.24 -16.98
CA MET A 76 -5.66 2.90 -18.34
C MET A 76 -6.83 3.07 -19.31
N MET A 77 -6.53 3.51 -20.53
CA MET A 77 -7.56 3.66 -21.57
C MET A 77 -8.21 2.30 -21.88
N GLY A 78 -9.53 2.24 -21.86
CA GLY A 78 -10.30 1.01 -22.09
C GLY A 78 -10.51 0.14 -20.85
N TYR A 79 -10.01 0.55 -19.69
CA TYR A 79 -10.16 -0.14 -18.41
C TYR A 79 -10.81 0.75 -17.36
N GLN A 80 -11.48 0.14 -16.40
CA GLN A 80 -12.04 0.86 -15.26
C GLN A 80 -10.92 1.41 -14.38
N LYS A 81 -11.04 2.67 -13.98
CA LYS A 81 -10.17 3.29 -12.99
C LYS A 81 -10.36 2.61 -11.65
N GLN A 82 -9.27 2.30 -10.95
CA GLN A 82 -9.29 1.79 -9.59
C GLN A 82 -8.55 2.72 -8.65
N THR A 83 -9.05 2.85 -7.44
CA THR A 83 -8.41 3.57 -6.35
C THR A 83 -8.23 2.62 -5.16
N MET A 84 -7.02 2.56 -4.63
CA MET A 84 -6.75 1.86 -3.37
C MET A 84 -6.51 2.89 -2.29
N THR A 85 -7.39 2.94 -1.31
CA THR A 85 -7.37 3.90 -0.22
C THR A 85 -6.54 3.42 0.96
N GLU A 86 -6.07 4.37 1.80
CA GLU A 86 -5.34 4.08 3.04
C GLU A 86 -4.07 3.25 2.85
N VAL A 87 -3.33 3.47 1.77
CA VAL A 87 -2.04 2.82 1.54
C VAL A 87 -0.98 3.44 2.44
N GLY A 88 -0.54 2.70 3.47
CA GLY A 88 0.49 3.16 4.40
C GLY A 88 1.89 3.07 3.81
N VAL A 89 2.57 4.21 3.70
CA VAL A 89 3.97 4.32 3.26
C VAL A 89 4.85 4.57 4.47
N VAL A 90 5.88 3.73 4.66
CA VAL A 90 6.82 3.80 5.78
C VAL A 90 8.22 4.09 5.24
N MET A 91 9.03 4.81 6.03
CA MET A 91 10.42 5.15 5.70
C MET A 91 11.24 3.91 5.33
N ASP A 92 12.04 4.04 4.27
CA ASP A 92 12.94 3.00 3.78
C ASP A 92 12.27 1.65 3.47
N GLN A 93 10.96 1.62 3.36
CA GLN A 93 10.20 0.42 3.02
C GLN A 93 9.60 0.47 1.62
N THR A 94 9.46 -0.71 1.04
CA THR A 94 8.75 -0.91 -0.21
C THR A 94 7.38 -1.52 0.07
N VAL A 95 6.33 -0.82 -0.31
CA VAL A 95 4.95 -1.31 -0.30
C VAL A 95 4.67 -2.02 -1.62
N TRP A 96 4.22 -3.26 -1.56
CA TRP A 96 3.84 -4.03 -2.74
C TRP A 96 2.34 -3.90 -2.98
N LEU A 97 1.97 -3.35 -4.14
CA LEU A 97 0.59 -3.06 -4.49
C LEU A 97 0.29 -3.49 -5.92
N ASN A 98 -0.52 -4.53 -6.06
CA ASN A 98 -0.90 -5.06 -7.37
C ASN A 98 -2.34 -4.68 -7.71
N PHE A 99 -2.56 -4.32 -8.97
CA PHE A 99 -3.88 -3.96 -9.47
C PHE A 99 -4.35 -4.94 -10.54
N LYS A 100 -5.65 -5.23 -10.51
CA LYS A 100 -6.33 -5.98 -11.58
C LYS A 100 -7.46 -5.13 -12.13
N LEU A 101 -7.28 -4.62 -13.35
CA LEU A 101 -8.23 -3.73 -13.98
C LEU A 101 -9.25 -4.51 -14.83
N PRO A 102 -10.53 -4.39 -14.55
CA PRO A 102 -11.57 -4.87 -15.45
C PRO A 102 -11.65 -3.94 -16.67
N ILE A 103 -12.05 -4.51 -17.82
CA ILE A 103 -12.33 -3.72 -19.02
C ILE A 103 -13.49 -2.78 -18.71
N ALA A 104 -13.37 -1.51 -19.09
CA ALA A 104 -14.47 -0.57 -18.98
C ALA A 104 -15.59 -1.04 -19.92
N ALA A 105 -16.68 -1.57 -19.35
CA ALA A 105 -17.95 -1.62 -20.05
C ALA A 105 -18.36 -0.15 -20.32
N VAL A 106 -18.94 0.14 -21.45
CA VAL A 106 -19.17 1.48 -22.04
C VAL A 106 -19.88 2.52 -21.12
N GLU A 107 -20.06 2.23 -19.82
CA GLU A 107 -20.59 3.16 -18.80
C GLU A 107 -19.66 3.14 -17.59
N GLY A 108 -19.07 4.33 -17.31
CA GLY A 108 -18.03 4.49 -16.32
C GLY A 108 -18.57 4.47 -14.89
N ASP A 109 -18.33 3.37 -14.19
CA ASP A 109 -18.36 3.37 -12.73
C ASP A 109 -16.93 3.17 -12.19
N GLU A 110 -16.51 4.10 -11.33
CA GLU A 110 -15.28 4.00 -10.56
C GLU A 110 -15.46 2.90 -9.50
N VAL A 111 -14.63 1.87 -9.55
CA VAL A 111 -14.61 0.84 -8.51
C VAL A 111 -13.60 1.25 -7.44
N GLU A 112 -14.10 1.69 -6.29
CA GLU A 112 -13.30 1.91 -5.10
C GLU A 112 -13.03 0.57 -4.41
N VAL A 113 -11.77 0.16 -4.36
CA VAL A 113 -11.34 -1.05 -3.66
C VAL A 113 -10.74 -0.64 -2.32
N LEU A 114 -11.48 -0.87 -1.25
CA LEU A 114 -10.98 -0.67 0.12
C LEU A 114 -9.75 -1.56 0.36
N GLY A 115 -8.63 -0.94 0.59
CA GLY A 115 -7.39 -1.63 0.92
C GLY A 115 -7.52 -2.37 2.24
N THR A 116 -7.49 -3.70 2.20
CA THR A 116 -7.36 -4.49 3.43
C THR A 116 -5.93 -4.37 3.91
N LYS A 117 -5.70 -3.66 5.02
CA LYS A 117 -4.39 -3.62 5.68
C LYS A 117 -3.90 -5.06 5.89
N PRO A 118 -2.74 -5.47 5.39
CA PRO A 118 -2.16 -6.72 5.81
C PRO A 118 -1.90 -6.62 7.31
N LEU A 119 -2.66 -7.38 8.10
CA LEU A 119 -2.39 -7.57 9.52
C LEU A 119 -1.01 -8.23 9.63
N VAL A 120 0.01 -7.42 9.89
CA VAL A 120 1.29 -7.92 10.38
C VAL A 120 1.04 -8.39 11.80
N GLU A 121 0.71 -9.66 11.98
CA GLU A 121 0.74 -10.30 13.28
C GLU A 121 2.18 -10.32 13.80
N LYS A 122 2.52 -9.28 14.54
CA LYS A 122 3.72 -9.24 15.37
C LYS A 122 3.48 -10.23 16.51
N GLY A 123 3.98 -11.46 16.34
CA GLY A 123 4.10 -12.54 17.32
C GLY A 123 3.38 -12.35 18.65
N SER A 124 2.10 -12.66 18.70
CA SER A 124 1.40 -12.89 19.97
C SER A 124 1.00 -14.35 20.02
N THR A 125 1.72 -15.11 20.82
CA THR A 125 1.41 -16.48 21.24
C THR A 125 0.20 -16.48 22.18
N SER A 126 -0.94 -16.01 21.69
CA SER A 126 -2.21 -16.14 22.40
C SER A 126 -3.22 -16.81 21.48
N LYS A 127 -3.43 -18.09 21.71
CA LYS A 127 -4.46 -18.90 21.08
C LYS A 127 -5.83 -18.35 21.49
N LYS A 128 -6.37 -17.42 20.72
CA LYS A 128 -7.74 -16.91 20.94
C LYS A 128 -8.70 -17.93 20.33
N VAL A 129 -9.29 -18.77 21.16
CA VAL A 129 -10.38 -19.66 20.76
C VAL A 129 -11.63 -18.79 20.67
N THR A 130 -12.06 -18.45 19.46
CA THR A 130 -13.34 -17.81 19.22
C THR A 130 -14.41 -18.91 19.23
N VAL A 131 -15.17 -19.00 20.31
CA VAL A 131 -16.35 -19.87 20.36
C VAL A 131 -17.49 -19.12 19.70
N SER A 132 -17.95 -19.60 18.54
CA SER A 132 -19.12 -19.05 17.84
C SER A 132 -20.38 -19.38 18.65
N SER A 133 -21.34 -18.46 18.66
CA SER A 133 -22.61 -18.58 19.40
C SER A 133 -23.44 -19.81 19.05
N GLU A 134 -23.19 -20.42 17.91
CA GLU A 134 -23.88 -21.65 17.47
C GLU A 134 -23.41 -22.91 18.22
N ALA A 135 -22.17 -22.91 18.75
CA ALA A 135 -21.66 -24.06 19.48
C ALA A 135 -22.26 -24.20 20.89
N ILE A 136 -22.91 -23.16 21.41
CA ILE A 136 -23.52 -23.15 22.76
C ILE A 136 -24.90 -23.82 22.75
N GLN A 137 -25.58 -23.89 21.62
CA GLN A 137 -26.92 -24.50 21.51
C GLN A 137 -26.91 -26.03 21.37
N SER A 138 -25.77 -26.67 21.20
CA SER A 138 -25.67 -28.12 21.01
C SER A 138 -25.20 -28.90 22.25
N LEU A 139 -25.05 -28.26 23.39
CA LEU A 139 -24.71 -28.98 24.62
C LEU A 139 -26.01 -29.56 25.21
N PRO A 140 -26.12 -30.88 25.37
CA PRO A 140 -27.27 -31.49 26.05
C PRO A 140 -27.24 -31.09 27.52
N ILE A 141 -28.23 -30.33 27.92
CA ILE A 141 -28.48 -30.02 29.35
C ILE A 141 -28.93 -31.34 29.98
N ARG A 142 -28.06 -31.96 30.74
CA ARG A 142 -28.45 -33.05 31.62
C ARG A 142 -29.23 -32.44 32.79
N ASP A 143 -30.50 -32.75 32.80
CA ASP A 143 -31.41 -32.45 33.87
C ASP A 143 -30.90 -33.03 35.19
N LEU A 144 -30.66 -32.17 36.16
CA LEU A 144 -30.25 -32.50 37.56
C LEU A 144 -31.49 -32.49 38.42
N SER A 145 -32.50 -33.32 38.05
CA SER A 145 -33.65 -33.55 38.91
C SER A 145 -33.76 -35.04 39.20
N GLU A 146 -32.80 -35.59 39.94
CA GLU A 146 -32.94 -36.82 40.72
C GLU A 146 -31.77 -36.95 41.72
N LEU A 147 -31.91 -36.34 42.89
CA LEU A 147 -31.48 -36.83 44.21
C LEU A 147 -32.12 -35.99 45.30
#